data_ad709cfc452c9eb86b5d0c739f65de98
#
_entry.id   ad709cfc452c9eb86b5d0c739f65de98
#
_cell.length_a   1.000
_cell.length_b   1.000
_cell.length_c   1.000
_cell.angle_alpha   90.00
_cell.angle_beta   90.00
_cell.angle_gamma   90.00
#
_symmetry.space_group_name_H-M   'P 1'
#
loop_
_entity.id
_entity.type
_entity.pdbx_description
1 polymer ?
#
loop_
_entity_poly.entity_id
_entity_poly.type
_entity_poly.pdbx_seq_one_letter_code
_entity_poly.pdbx_strand_id
1 'polypeptide(L)'
;MQTFNGKTALITGASSGIGEQMARQLAAVGCNLILVARRTDRLNALAGELASVTVDVITADLSDPQAAEAVFAQTQAAGRQVDILINNAGFGFQKPLLSLPMVDQLGMVDVNVRSLLALTELFAKPMAQRGQGWVLNVSSVSAWFPIPGMATYAASKACVLHLSRALHEEWKPAGIVVTALCPGGTRTEFSSIARERMDPDLEKAMMQADVVAAAGLKALASGKAVVVPGALYRMMVALVRVLPGSWVTRLAGKVMGRHH
;
A
#
# COMPACT_ATOMS: atom_id res chain seq x y z
N MET A 1 9.32 9.72 -13.46
CA MET A 1 10.22 8.89 -12.64
C MET A 1 11.57 9.57 -12.39
N GLN A 2 12.14 10.33 -13.33
CA GLN A 2 13.38 11.14 -13.10
C GLN A 2 13.26 12.11 -11.91
N THR A 3 12.06 12.55 -11.56
CA THR A 3 11.76 13.38 -10.37
C THR A 3 12.27 12.76 -9.05
N PHE A 4 12.49 11.45 -9.00
CA PHE A 4 12.91 10.73 -7.80
C PHE A 4 14.42 10.43 -7.75
N ASN A 5 15.18 10.81 -8.78
CA ASN A 5 16.63 10.67 -8.79
C ASN A 5 17.26 11.46 -7.64
N GLY A 6 18.17 10.85 -6.89
CA GLY A 6 18.84 11.43 -5.72
C GLY A 6 17.95 11.63 -4.48
N LYS A 7 16.67 11.27 -4.54
CA LYS A 7 15.73 11.28 -3.40
C LYS A 7 15.90 10.03 -2.55
N THR A 8 15.31 10.03 -1.34
CA THR A 8 15.26 8.85 -0.47
C THR A 8 13.81 8.42 -0.28
N ALA A 9 13.51 7.16 -0.59
CA ALA A 9 12.20 6.55 -0.40
C ALA A 9 12.20 5.55 0.76
N LEU A 10 11.26 5.69 1.71
CA LEU A 10 10.95 4.67 2.70
C LEU A 10 9.78 3.83 2.20
N ILE A 11 9.96 2.51 2.17
CA ILE A 11 8.96 1.57 1.64
C ILE A 11 8.62 0.52 2.69
N THR A 12 7.36 0.51 3.15
CA THR A 12 6.88 -0.54 4.04
C THR A 12 6.40 -1.76 3.27
N GLY A 13 6.57 -2.96 3.84
CA GLY A 13 6.23 -4.21 3.13
C GLY A 13 7.12 -4.48 1.93
N ALA A 14 8.39 -4.03 1.98
CA ALA A 14 9.33 -4.11 0.86
C ALA A 14 9.86 -5.52 0.56
N SER A 15 9.59 -6.50 1.42
CA SER A 15 10.16 -7.86 1.31
C SER A 15 9.49 -8.74 0.24
N SER A 16 8.45 -8.27 -0.44
CA SER A 16 7.78 -9.01 -1.54
C SER A 16 6.78 -8.15 -2.32
N GLY A 17 6.35 -8.67 -3.46
CA GLY A 17 5.21 -8.16 -4.22
C GLY A 17 5.35 -6.72 -4.70
N ILE A 18 4.31 -5.90 -4.51
CA ILE A 18 4.28 -4.53 -5.01
C ILE A 18 5.38 -3.67 -4.37
N GLY A 19 5.63 -3.83 -3.06
CA GLY A 19 6.67 -3.06 -2.35
C GLY A 19 8.08 -3.35 -2.85
N GLU A 20 8.41 -4.62 -3.07
CA GLU A 20 9.67 -5.04 -3.69
C GLU A 20 9.83 -4.45 -5.10
N GLN A 21 8.79 -4.54 -5.93
CA GLN A 21 8.85 -3.99 -7.28
C GLN A 21 8.97 -2.46 -7.30
N MET A 22 8.37 -1.76 -6.33
CA MET A 22 8.59 -0.32 -6.16
C MET A 22 10.04 -0.01 -5.76
N ALA A 23 10.64 -0.79 -4.85
CA ALA A 23 12.04 -0.63 -4.48
C ALA A 23 12.97 -0.79 -5.69
N ARG A 24 12.79 -1.85 -6.48
CA ARG A 24 13.57 -2.09 -7.71
C ARG A 24 13.45 -0.95 -8.71
N GLN A 25 12.24 -0.47 -8.96
CA GLN A 25 12.00 0.60 -9.93
C GLN A 25 12.52 1.97 -9.46
N LEU A 26 12.49 2.25 -8.16
CA LEU A 26 13.05 3.47 -7.59
C LEU A 26 14.57 3.43 -7.60
N ALA A 27 15.20 2.30 -7.24
CA ALA A 27 16.64 2.12 -7.35
C ALA A 27 17.14 2.33 -8.79
N ALA A 28 16.42 1.79 -9.78
CA ALA A 28 16.76 1.92 -11.20
C ALA A 28 16.75 3.37 -11.72
N VAL A 29 16.13 4.31 -10.99
CA VAL A 29 16.16 5.75 -11.32
C VAL A 29 17.05 6.56 -10.37
N GLY A 30 17.93 5.90 -9.58
CA GLY A 30 18.88 6.54 -8.69
C GLY A 30 18.26 7.06 -7.37
N CYS A 31 17.15 6.50 -6.94
CA CYS A 31 16.54 6.83 -5.65
C CYS A 31 17.11 5.94 -4.54
N ASN A 32 17.59 6.54 -3.44
CA ASN A 32 18.02 5.81 -2.25
C ASN A 32 16.82 5.21 -1.52
N LEU A 33 17.03 4.12 -0.77
CA LEU A 33 15.96 3.33 -0.21
C LEU A 33 16.13 3.11 1.29
N ILE A 34 15.01 3.10 2.01
CA ILE A 34 14.87 2.54 3.35
C ILE A 34 13.78 1.46 3.26
N LEU A 35 14.20 0.21 3.36
CA LEU A 35 13.33 -0.95 3.21
C LEU A 35 12.84 -1.42 4.57
N VAL A 36 11.51 -1.45 4.77
CA VAL A 36 10.89 -1.81 6.05
C VAL A 36 10.00 -3.03 5.88
N ALA A 37 10.27 -4.12 6.61
CA ALA A 37 9.42 -5.31 6.71
C ALA A 37 9.85 -6.20 7.89
N ARG A 38 9.12 -7.30 8.13
CA ARG A 38 9.43 -8.30 9.17
C ARG A 38 10.54 -9.28 8.77
N ARG A 39 10.69 -9.56 7.48
CA ARG A 39 11.61 -10.59 6.95
C ARG A 39 12.95 -9.98 6.60
N THR A 40 13.85 -9.92 7.60
CA THR A 40 15.17 -9.31 7.50
C THR A 40 16.03 -9.96 6.43
N ASP A 41 15.99 -11.27 6.31
CA ASP A 41 16.71 -12.05 5.31
C ASP A 41 16.39 -11.59 3.88
N ARG A 42 15.11 -11.43 3.58
CA ARG A 42 14.65 -10.95 2.26
C ARG A 42 15.01 -9.48 2.01
N LEU A 43 14.92 -8.63 3.04
CA LEU A 43 15.32 -7.24 2.92
C LEU A 43 16.81 -7.11 2.63
N ASN A 44 17.66 -7.88 3.31
CA ASN A 44 19.12 -7.89 3.09
C ASN A 44 19.47 -8.42 1.70
N ALA A 45 18.79 -9.49 1.24
CA ALA A 45 18.98 -10.00 -0.11
C ALA A 45 18.62 -8.92 -1.17
N LEU A 46 17.47 -8.27 -1.02
CA LEU A 46 17.04 -7.19 -1.91
C LEU A 46 18.00 -6.00 -1.87
N ALA A 47 18.48 -5.61 -0.68
CA ALA A 47 19.48 -4.53 -0.54
C ALA A 47 20.80 -4.86 -1.27
N GLY A 48 21.25 -6.11 -1.18
CA GLY A 48 22.43 -6.58 -1.91
C GLY A 48 22.27 -6.50 -3.44
N GLU A 49 21.07 -6.81 -3.94
CA GLU A 49 20.78 -6.70 -5.38
C GLU A 49 20.68 -5.23 -5.87
N LEU A 50 20.34 -4.30 -4.98
CA LEU A 50 20.13 -2.89 -5.30
C LEU A 50 21.33 -2.00 -4.93
N ALA A 51 22.52 -2.55 -4.88
CA ALA A 51 23.75 -1.87 -4.43
C ALA A 51 24.21 -0.67 -5.31
N SER A 52 23.49 -0.35 -6.39
CA SER A 52 23.73 0.85 -7.20
C SER A 52 23.30 2.16 -6.51
N VAL A 53 22.51 2.06 -5.44
CA VAL A 53 22.05 3.18 -4.61
C VAL A 53 22.27 2.86 -3.13
N THR A 54 22.15 3.85 -2.26
CA THR A 54 22.19 3.59 -0.81
C THR A 54 20.89 2.89 -0.39
N VAL A 55 21.02 1.74 0.30
CA VAL A 55 19.88 0.98 0.82
C VAL A 55 20.06 0.70 2.31
N ASP A 56 19.20 1.25 3.13
CA ASP A 56 19.09 0.93 4.55
C ASP A 56 17.97 -0.08 4.78
N VAL A 57 18.14 -0.96 5.76
CA VAL A 57 17.14 -1.99 6.13
C VAL A 57 16.69 -1.75 7.57
N ILE A 58 15.39 -1.70 7.78
CA ILE A 58 14.76 -1.63 9.11
C ILE A 58 13.80 -2.82 9.26
N THR A 59 14.10 -3.69 10.22
CA THR A 59 13.20 -4.79 10.57
C THR A 59 12.15 -4.28 11.54
N ALA A 60 10.86 -4.35 11.14
CA ALA A 60 9.76 -3.92 11.99
C ALA A 60 8.49 -4.74 11.72
N ASP A 61 7.75 -5.07 12.78
CA ASP A 61 6.38 -5.58 12.69
C ASP A 61 5.40 -4.42 12.91
N LEU A 62 4.79 -3.97 11.83
CA LEU A 62 3.85 -2.83 11.86
C LEU A 62 2.50 -3.15 12.54
N SER A 63 2.29 -4.36 13.05
CA SER A 63 1.18 -4.66 13.95
C SER A 63 1.46 -4.19 15.39
N ASP A 64 2.74 -3.97 15.75
CA ASP A 64 3.10 -3.36 17.01
C ASP A 64 2.69 -1.86 17.01
N PRO A 65 1.95 -1.42 18.04
CA PRO A 65 1.56 -0.02 18.21
C PRO A 65 2.71 0.99 18.14
N GLN A 66 3.90 0.62 18.58
CA GLN A 66 5.08 1.49 18.68
C GLN A 66 5.99 1.40 17.44
N ALA A 67 5.68 0.50 16.49
CA ALA A 67 6.57 0.26 15.35
C ALA A 67 6.77 1.50 14.46
N ALA A 68 5.74 2.31 14.27
CA ALA A 68 5.82 3.51 13.44
C ALA A 68 6.81 4.54 14.01
N GLU A 69 6.74 4.80 15.30
CA GLU A 69 7.65 5.69 16.03
C GLU A 69 9.07 5.13 16.04
N ALA A 70 9.23 3.81 16.22
CA ALA A 70 10.53 3.16 16.20
C ALA A 70 11.18 3.26 14.81
N VAL A 71 10.43 3.05 13.72
CA VAL A 71 10.92 3.23 12.34
C VAL A 71 11.33 4.68 12.09
N PHE A 72 10.53 5.63 12.51
CA PHE A 72 10.86 7.06 12.39
C PHE A 72 12.14 7.41 13.16
N ALA A 73 12.23 7.00 14.43
CA ALA A 73 13.39 7.26 15.28
C ALA A 73 14.69 6.66 14.69
N GLN A 74 14.65 5.41 14.20
CA GLN A 74 15.80 4.77 13.56
C GLN A 74 16.22 5.54 12.28
N THR A 75 15.25 5.99 11.48
CA THR A 75 15.53 6.78 10.28
C THR A 75 16.21 8.11 10.62
N GLN A 76 15.73 8.80 11.68
CA GLN A 76 16.35 10.06 12.15
C GLN A 76 17.75 9.82 12.73
N ALA A 77 17.95 8.78 13.53
CA ALA A 77 19.24 8.42 14.09
C ALA A 77 20.30 8.09 13.02
N ALA A 78 19.88 7.52 11.89
CA ALA A 78 20.73 7.30 10.72
C ALA A 78 21.01 8.57 9.90
N GLY A 79 20.47 9.73 10.29
CA GLY A 79 20.62 10.99 9.55
C GLY A 79 19.93 10.98 8.18
N ARG A 80 18.94 10.12 7.96
CA ARG A 80 18.28 9.98 6.66
C ARG A 80 17.11 10.94 6.52
N GLN A 81 17.14 11.76 5.49
CA GLN A 81 15.99 12.55 5.07
C GLN A 81 15.12 11.73 4.13
N VAL A 82 13.87 11.45 4.54
CA VAL A 82 12.88 10.78 3.69
C VAL A 82 12.12 11.82 2.87
N ASP A 83 12.17 11.68 1.55
CA ASP A 83 11.45 12.52 0.59
C ASP A 83 10.16 11.84 0.12
N ILE A 84 10.17 10.50 0.07
CA ILE A 84 9.07 9.68 -0.44
C ILE A 84 8.70 8.64 0.61
N LEU A 85 7.47 8.66 1.08
CA LEU A 85 6.92 7.61 1.93
C LEU A 85 5.99 6.71 1.12
N ILE A 86 6.26 5.39 1.12
CA ILE A 86 5.40 4.39 0.48
C ILE A 86 4.84 3.46 1.55
N ASN A 87 3.62 3.71 1.96
CA ASN A 87 2.85 2.85 2.85
C ASN A 87 2.23 1.71 2.02
N ASN A 88 3.02 0.64 1.83
CA ASN A 88 2.59 -0.53 1.07
C ASN A 88 2.29 -1.75 1.95
N ALA A 89 2.84 -1.82 3.17
CA ALA A 89 2.55 -2.91 4.09
C ALA A 89 1.05 -3.07 4.30
N GLY A 90 0.57 -4.30 4.25
CA GLY A 90 -0.83 -4.61 4.46
C GLY A 90 -1.13 -6.07 4.18
N PHE A 91 -2.15 -6.59 4.81
CA PHE A 91 -2.66 -7.94 4.59
C PHE A 91 -4.18 -7.98 4.77
N GLY A 92 -4.80 -9.08 4.40
CA GLY A 92 -6.23 -9.30 4.53
C GLY A 92 -6.56 -10.77 4.73
N PHE A 93 -7.79 -11.05 5.17
CA PHE A 93 -8.33 -12.39 5.25
C PHE A 93 -9.64 -12.47 4.49
N GLN A 94 -9.84 -13.58 3.78
CA GLN A 94 -11.10 -13.93 3.15
C GLN A 94 -11.81 -14.94 4.05
N LYS A 95 -12.53 -14.43 5.07
CA LYS A 95 -13.32 -15.22 6.00
C LYS A 95 -14.49 -14.40 6.56
N PRO A 96 -15.63 -15.04 6.88
CA PRO A 96 -16.69 -14.38 7.63
C PRO A 96 -16.17 -13.80 8.94
N LEU A 97 -16.66 -12.62 9.33
CA LEU A 97 -16.16 -11.89 10.50
C LEU A 97 -16.20 -12.74 11.79
N LEU A 98 -17.25 -13.51 11.98
CA LEU A 98 -17.42 -14.36 13.16
C LEU A 98 -16.49 -15.59 13.19
N SER A 99 -15.88 -15.93 12.05
CA SER A 99 -14.97 -17.07 11.93
C SER A 99 -13.50 -16.67 12.02
N LEU A 100 -13.21 -15.37 12.12
CA LEU A 100 -11.84 -14.86 12.22
C LEU A 100 -11.54 -14.43 13.66
N PRO A 101 -10.47 -14.91 14.29
CA PRO A 101 -10.06 -14.47 15.62
C PRO A 101 -9.93 -12.94 15.70
N MET A 102 -10.31 -12.37 16.84
CA MET A 102 -10.26 -10.90 17.03
C MET A 102 -8.83 -10.36 16.89
N VAL A 103 -7.82 -11.11 17.34
CA VAL A 103 -6.41 -10.73 17.22
C VAL A 103 -5.99 -10.56 15.74
N ASP A 104 -6.46 -11.41 14.85
CA ASP A 104 -6.17 -11.31 13.41
C ASP A 104 -6.86 -10.09 12.79
N GLN A 105 -8.10 -9.79 13.23
CA GLN A 105 -8.84 -8.62 12.76
C GLN A 105 -8.20 -7.31 13.22
N LEU A 106 -7.83 -7.22 14.50
CA LEU A 106 -7.16 -6.04 15.05
C LEU A 106 -5.77 -5.86 14.45
N GLY A 107 -4.98 -6.94 14.31
CA GLY A 107 -3.69 -6.89 13.64
C GLY A 107 -3.78 -6.38 12.19
N MET A 108 -4.85 -6.74 11.47
CA MET A 108 -5.12 -6.18 10.13
C MET A 108 -5.38 -4.66 10.18
N VAL A 109 -6.17 -4.19 11.15
CA VAL A 109 -6.42 -2.75 11.34
C VAL A 109 -5.15 -2.03 11.75
N ASP A 110 -4.35 -2.63 12.62
CA ASP A 110 -3.08 -2.07 13.08
C ASP A 110 -2.10 -1.85 11.94
N VAL A 111 -1.91 -2.83 11.06
CA VAL A 111 -1.01 -2.70 9.91
C VAL A 111 -1.60 -1.82 8.82
N ASN A 112 -2.86 -2.05 8.43
CA ASN A 112 -3.45 -1.39 7.26
C ASN A 112 -3.85 0.07 7.51
N VAL A 113 -4.14 0.44 8.77
CA VAL A 113 -4.68 1.76 9.12
C VAL A 113 -3.81 2.49 10.14
N ARG A 114 -3.62 1.92 11.36
CA ARG A 114 -2.95 2.63 12.46
C ARG A 114 -1.51 2.97 12.10
N SER A 115 -0.70 1.98 11.72
CA SER A 115 0.71 2.21 11.38
C SER A 115 0.87 3.10 10.15
N LEU A 116 -0.01 2.93 9.13
CA LEU A 116 -0.03 3.78 7.96
C LEU A 116 -0.29 5.25 8.34
N LEU A 117 -1.29 5.50 9.19
CA LEU A 117 -1.61 6.86 9.66
C LEU A 117 -0.45 7.47 10.43
N ALA A 118 0.11 6.73 11.39
CA ALA A 118 1.24 7.19 12.20
C ALA A 118 2.48 7.50 11.34
N LEU A 119 2.89 6.60 10.46
CA LEU A 119 4.00 6.85 9.54
C LEU A 119 3.72 8.06 8.63
N THR A 120 2.49 8.16 8.12
CA THR A 120 2.10 9.29 7.26
C THR A 120 2.27 10.62 7.99
N GLU A 121 1.82 10.75 9.23
CA GLU A 121 1.97 11.97 10.04
C GLU A 121 3.45 12.25 10.37
N LEU A 122 4.17 11.24 10.88
CA LEU A 122 5.56 11.39 11.31
C LEU A 122 6.47 11.88 10.18
N PHE A 123 6.35 11.30 8.99
CA PHE A 123 7.18 11.68 7.84
C PHE A 123 6.67 12.91 7.09
N ALA A 124 5.37 13.22 7.13
CA ALA A 124 4.83 14.41 6.48
C ALA A 124 5.25 15.70 7.19
N LYS A 125 5.41 15.71 8.52
CA LYS A 125 5.85 16.91 9.28
C LYS A 125 7.18 17.50 8.75
N PRO A 126 8.29 16.72 8.65
CA PRO A 126 9.52 17.24 8.06
C PRO A 126 9.39 17.51 6.54
N MET A 127 8.54 16.81 5.79
CA MET A 127 8.27 17.13 4.39
C MET A 127 7.59 18.50 4.26
N ALA A 128 6.60 18.80 5.10
CA ALA A 128 5.91 20.08 5.11
C ALA A 128 6.86 21.25 5.45
N GLN A 129 7.77 21.05 6.40
CA GLN A 129 8.79 22.05 6.75
C GLN A 129 9.72 22.38 5.58
N ARG A 130 9.99 21.41 4.70
CA ARG A 130 10.82 21.58 3.50
C ARG A 130 10.02 22.08 2.28
N GLY A 131 8.68 22.14 2.37
CA GLY A 131 7.80 22.49 1.26
C GLY A 131 7.79 21.46 0.12
N GLN A 132 8.24 20.23 0.36
CA GLN A 132 8.29 19.17 -0.65
C GLN A 132 8.21 17.78 -0.03
N GLY A 133 7.35 16.91 -0.59
CA GLY A 133 7.27 15.50 -0.22
C GLY A 133 6.31 14.70 -1.09
N TRP A 134 6.45 13.38 -1.03
CA TRP A 134 5.57 12.45 -1.74
C TRP A 134 5.15 11.31 -0.82
N VAL A 135 3.85 11.05 -0.76
CA VAL A 135 3.27 9.95 0.03
C VAL A 135 2.43 9.08 -0.90
N LEU A 136 2.75 7.79 -1.00
CA LEU A 136 1.94 6.81 -1.70
C LEU A 136 1.37 5.81 -0.71
N ASN A 137 0.05 5.76 -0.63
CA ASN A 137 -0.68 4.81 0.21
C ASN A 137 -1.32 3.71 -0.63
N VAL A 138 -0.97 2.45 -0.36
CA VAL A 138 -1.55 1.32 -1.08
C VAL A 138 -2.90 0.94 -0.45
N SER A 139 -3.96 1.36 -1.14
CA SER A 139 -5.34 0.97 -0.88
C SER A 139 -5.71 -0.30 -1.67
N SER A 140 -6.89 -0.38 -2.23
CA SER A 140 -7.39 -1.48 -3.07
C SER A 140 -8.64 -1.05 -3.85
N VAL A 141 -8.99 -1.78 -4.90
CA VAL A 141 -10.33 -1.65 -5.51
C VAL A 141 -11.44 -2.05 -4.53
N SER A 142 -11.16 -2.89 -3.53
CA SER A 142 -12.08 -3.23 -2.44
C SER A 142 -12.48 -2.04 -1.56
N ALA A 143 -11.76 -0.91 -1.65
CA ALA A 143 -12.10 0.32 -0.96
C ALA A 143 -13.38 1.00 -1.46
N TRP A 144 -13.88 0.60 -2.63
CA TRP A 144 -15.00 1.26 -3.29
C TRP A 144 -16.36 0.62 -2.99
N PHE A 145 -16.38 -0.58 -2.41
CA PHE A 145 -17.62 -1.30 -2.12
C PHE A 145 -17.44 -2.32 -0.97
N PRO A 146 -18.52 -2.59 -0.21
CA PRO A 146 -18.48 -3.61 0.84
C PRO A 146 -18.35 -5.01 0.24
N ILE A 147 -17.50 -5.85 0.85
CA ILE A 147 -17.26 -7.24 0.42
C ILE A 147 -17.58 -8.18 1.58
N PRO A 148 -18.73 -8.91 1.55
CA PRO A 148 -19.00 -9.99 2.49
C PRO A 148 -17.85 -11.03 2.49
N GLY A 149 -17.41 -11.44 3.66
CA GLY A 149 -16.25 -12.32 3.84
C GLY A 149 -14.90 -11.58 3.86
N MET A 150 -14.85 -10.29 3.52
CA MET A 150 -13.65 -9.43 3.62
C MET A 150 -13.97 -8.08 4.28
N ALA A 151 -14.94 -8.04 5.20
CA ALA A 151 -15.48 -6.79 5.74
C ALA A 151 -14.42 -5.88 6.35
N THR A 152 -13.60 -6.40 7.28
CA THR A 152 -12.53 -5.63 7.94
C THR A 152 -11.48 -5.17 6.94
N TYR A 153 -11.09 -6.01 5.98
CA TYR A 153 -10.15 -5.62 4.93
C TYR A 153 -10.70 -4.48 4.06
N ALA A 154 -11.90 -4.64 3.50
CA ALA A 154 -12.52 -3.62 2.66
C ALA A 154 -12.70 -2.30 3.41
N ALA A 155 -13.13 -2.34 4.68
CA ALA A 155 -13.24 -1.16 5.53
C ALA A 155 -11.87 -0.49 5.77
N SER A 156 -10.80 -1.26 6.05
CA SER A 156 -9.45 -0.72 6.21
C SER A 156 -8.95 -0.02 4.95
N LYS A 157 -9.20 -0.61 3.78
CA LYS A 157 -8.78 -0.03 2.49
C LYS A 157 -9.64 1.17 2.08
N ALA A 158 -10.92 1.21 2.46
CA ALA A 158 -11.77 2.39 2.32
C ALA A 158 -11.25 3.56 3.19
N CYS A 159 -10.86 3.30 4.44
CA CYS A 159 -10.21 4.28 5.30
C CYS A 159 -8.97 4.88 4.62
N VAL A 160 -8.06 4.04 4.11
CA VAL A 160 -6.84 4.49 3.42
C VAL A 160 -7.15 5.33 2.19
N LEU A 161 -8.14 4.94 1.38
CA LEU A 161 -8.54 5.69 0.19
C LEU A 161 -9.06 7.09 0.56
N HIS A 162 -9.99 7.16 1.52
CA HIS A 162 -10.59 8.43 1.93
C HIS A 162 -9.57 9.34 2.61
N LEU A 163 -8.74 8.80 3.52
CA LEU A 163 -7.64 9.54 4.14
C LEU A 163 -6.71 10.12 3.07
N SER A 164 -6.25 9.31 2.14
CA SER A 164 -5.30 9.76 1.10
C SER A 164 -5.88 10.85 0.23
N ARG A 165 -7.16 10.78 -0.12
CA ARG A 165 -7.83 11.80 -0.92
C ARG A 165 -7.99 13.13 -0.16
N ALA A 166 -8.32 13.06 1.11
CA ALA A 166 -8.42 14.26 1.95
C ALA A 166 -7.05 14.93 2.10
N LEU A 167 -6.02 14.14 2.46
CA LEU A 167 -4.65 14.63 2.62
C LEU A 167 -4.03 15.17 1.31
N HIS A 168 -4.44 14.65 0.15
CA HIS A 168 -4.00 15.16 -1.15
C HIS A 168 -4.35 16.64 -1.33
N GLU A 169 -5.57 17.04 -0.97
CA GLU A 169 -6.01 18.45 -1.07
C GLU A 169 -5.49 19.28 0.11
N GLU A 170 -5.52 18.72 1.32
CA GLU A 170 -5.10 19.41 2.55
C GLU A 170 -3.61 19.80 2.53
N TRP A 171 -2.74 18.93 2.00
CA TRP A 171 -1.30 19.12 2.04
C TRP A 171 -0.70 19.70 0.75
N LYS A 172 -1.53 19.94 -0.25
CA LYS A 172 -1.12 20.59 -1.49
C LYS A 172 -0.45 21.96 -1.28
N PRO A 173 -0.96 22.85 -0.37
CA PRO A 173 -0.27 24.11 -0.07
C PRO A 173 1.09 23.91 0.60
N ALA A 174 1.31 22.78 1.29
CA ALA A 174 2.59 22.43 1.92
C ALA A 174 3.57 21.75 0.95
N GLY A 175 3.24 21.64 -0.34
CA GLY A 175 4.08 21.01 -1.35
C GLY A 175 4.17 19.49 -1.25
N ILE A 176 3.23 18.83 -0.57
CA ILE A 176 3.20 17.37 -0.42
C ILE A 176 2.17 16.76 -1.37
N VAL A 177 2.61 15.83 -2.19
CA VAL A 177 1.75 15.04 -3.06
C VAL A 177 1.35 13.75 -2.34
N VAL A 178 0.06 13.51 -2.15
CA VAL A 178 -0.46 12.25 -1.60
C VAL A 178 -1.22 11.49 -2.68
N THR A 179 -0.87 10.23 -2.90
CA THR A 179 -1.47 9.36 -3.93
C THR A 179 -2.01 8.07 -3.31
N ALA A 180 -3.28 7.76 -3.53
CA ALA A 180 -3.84 6.45 -3.26
C ALA A 180 -3.65 5.53 -4.47
N LEU A 181 -2.91 4.45 -4.31
CA LEU A 181 -2.85 3.36 -5.28
C LEU A 181 -3.91 2.33 -4.91
N CYS A 182 -4.84 2.06 -5.84
CA CYS A 182 -5.93 1.11 -5.65
C CYS A 182 -5.77 -0.09 -6.60
N PRO A 183 -4.92 -1.09 -6.29
CA PRO A 183 -4.77 -2.28 -7.10
C PRO A 183 -6.04 -3.13 -7.10
N GLY A 184 -6.30 -3.82 -8.21
CA GLY A 184 -7.13 -5.01 -8.25
C GLY A 184 -6.35 -6.25 -7.87
N GLY A 185 -6.80 -7.45 -8.26
CA GLY A 185 -6.06 -8.68 -8.10
C GLY A 185 -4.64 -8.54 -8.68
N THR A 186 -3.64 -8.81 -7.86
CA THR A 186 -2.22 -8.66 -8.23
C THR A 186 -1.48 -9.92 -7.82
N ARG A 187 -0.66 -10.47 -8.71
CA ARG A 187 0.16 -11.67 -8.45
C ARG A 187 1.26 -11.34 -7.45
N THR A 188 1.01 -11.69 -6.19
CA THR A 188 1.90 -11.49 -5.04
C THR A 188 1.66 -12.60 -4.02
N GLU A 189 2.45 -12.65 -2.97
CA GLU A 189 2.20 -13.55 -1.83
C GLU A 189 0.93 -13.18 -1.01
N PHE A 190 0.26 -12.07 -1.34
CA PHE A 190 -0.93 -11.62 -0.61
C PHE A 190 -2.03 -12.67 -0.61
N SER A 191 -2.30 -13.32 -1.75
CA SER A 191 -3.36 -14.33 -1.87
C SER A 191 -3.12 -15.53 -0.98
N SER A 192 -1.87 -15.97 -0.84
CA SER A 192 -1.50 -17.08 0.06
C SER A 192 -1.66 -16.68 1.53
N ILE A 193 -1.33 -15.44 1.89
CA ILE A 193 -1.49 -14.90 3.24
C ILE A 193 -2.98 -14.71 3.57
N ALA A 194 -3.78 -14.22 2.62
CA ALA A 194 -5.22 -14.05 2.76
C ALA A 194 -5.96 -15.38 2.87
N ARG A 195 -5.28 -16.52 2.61
CA ARG A 195 -5.87 -17.86 2.51
C ARG A 195 -7.03 -17.90 1.52
N GLU A 196 -6.90 -17.14 0.44
CA GLU A 196 -7.86 -17.09 -0.65
C GLU A 196 -7.85 -18.41 -1.44
N ARG A 197 -9.04 -18.97 -1.65
CA ARG A 197 -9.28 -19.90 -2.75
C ARG A 197 -9.69 -19.09 -3.95
N MET A 198 -8.80 -18.92 -4.91
CA MET A 198 -9.09 -18.15 -6.11
C MET A 198 -9.73 -19.01 -7.20
N ASP A 199 -10.73 -18.42 -7.85
CA ASP A 199 -11.25 -18.93 -9.11
C ASP A 199 -10.15 -18.83 -10.18
N PRO A 200 -9.88 -19.90 -10.98
CA PRO A 200 -8.87 -19.88 -12.03
C PRO A 200 -9.03 -18.75 -13.06
N ASP A 201 -10.27 -18.29 -13.30
CA ASP A 201 -10.52 -17.19 -14.21
C ASP A 201 -10.21 -15.81 -13.59
N LEU A 202 -10.40 -15.66 -12.29
CA LEU A 202 -9.93 -14.49 -11.55
C LEU A 202 -8.41 -14.42 -11.49
N GLU A 203 -7.75 -15.57 -11.34
CA GLU A 203 -6.28 -15.64 -11.35
C GLU A 203 -5.67 -15.20 -12.69
N LYS A 204 -6.32 -15.53 -13.82
CA LYS A 204 -5.89 -15.06 -15.17
C LYS A 204 -6.01 -13.55 -15.32
N ALA A 205 -6.97 -12.92 -14.64
CA ALA A 205 -7.19 -11.47 -14.69
C ALA A 205 -6.25 -10.68 -13.76
N MET A 206 -5.42 -11.35 -12.94
CA MET A 206 -4.49 -10.70 -12.04
C MET A 206 -3.38 -9.99 -12.78
N MET A 207 -3.06 -8.77 -12.33
CA MET A 207 -1.96 -7.97 -12.85
C MET A 207 -0.62 -8.43 -12.25
N GLN A 208 0.47 -8.21 -12.98
CA GLN A 208 1.81 -8.38 -12.45
C GLN A 208 2.15 -7.24 -11.47
N ALA A 209 2.91 -7.56 -10.42
CA ALA A 209 3.25 -6.59 -9.36
C ALA A 209 4.09 -5.41 -9.87
N ASP A 210 4.97 -5.64 -10.84
CA ASP A 210 5.80 -4.62 -11.48
C ASP A 210 4.97 -3.59 -12.25
N VAL A 211 3.93 -4.03 -12.98
CA VAL A 211 3.00 -3.16 -13.70
C VAL A 211 2.20 -2.28 -12.73
N VAL A 212 1.76 -2.86 -11.61
CA VAL A 212 1.04 -2.13 -10.57
C VAL A 212 1.95 -1.12 -9.88
N ALA A 213 3.18 -1.50 -9.54
CA ALA A 213 4.20 -0.63 -8.97
C ALA A 213 4.50 0.56 -9.90
N ALA A 214 4.74 0.30 -11.19
CA ALA A 214 5.00 1.33 -12.19
C ALA A 214 3.83 2.34 -12.30
N ALA A 215 2.58 1.84 -12.30
CA ALA A 215 1.40 2.70 -12.35
C ALA A 215 1.30 3.61 -11.10
N GLY A 216 1.59 3.07 -9.91
CA GLY A 216 1.61 3.81 -8.65
C GLY A 216 2.67 4.91 -8.65
N LEU A 217 3.91 4.56 -8.95
CA LEU A 217 5.03 5.51 -8.97
C LEU A 217 4.85 6.59 -10.04
N LYS A 218 4.32 6.24 -11.22
CA LYS A 218 4.00 7.22 -12.27
C LYS A 218 2.90 8.18 -11.82
N ALA A 219 1.88 7.69 -11.13
CA ALA A 219 0.78 8.52 -10.61
C ALA A 219 1.30 9.48 -9.53
N LEU A 220 2.14 9.00 -8.60
CA LEU A 220 2.79 9.81 -7.57
C LEU A 220 3.64 10.91 -8.19
N ALA A 221 4.51 10.58 -9.14
CA ALA A 221 5.36 11.55 -9.83
C ALA A 221 4.58 12.60 -10.61
N SER A 222 3.36 12.27 -11.08
CA SER A 222 2.49 13.20 -11.81
C SER A 222 1.45 13.92 -10.95
N GLY A 223 1.53 13.80 -9.62
CA GLY A 223 0.65 14.50 -8.69
C GLY A 223 -0.82 14.05 -8.71
N LYS A 224 -1.10 12.78 -9.05
CA LYS A 224 -2.48 12.26 -9.08
C LYS A 224 -2.93 11.83 -7.67
N ALA A 225 -4.13 12.25 -7.28
CA ALA A 225 -4.72 11.85 -6.00
C ALA A 225 -5.03 10.34 -5.90
N VAL A 226 -5.48 9.72 -7.00
CA VAL A 226 -5.88 8.31 -7.04
C VAL A 226 -5.47 7.67 -8.35
N VAL A 227 -5.01 6.43 -8.28
CA VAL A 227 -4.77 5.59 -9.45
C VAL A 227 -5.34 4.19 -9.25
N VAL A 228 -6.10 3.70 -10.23
CA VAL A 228 -6.59 2.32 -10.33
C VAL A 228 -5.90 1.69 -11.54
N PRO A 229 -4.90 0.80 -11.35
CA PRO A 229 -4.24 0.12 -12.45
C PRO A 229 -5.17 -0.84 -13.18
N GLY A 230 -5.00 -0.96 -14.50
CA GLY A 230 -5.81 -1.85 -15.35
C GLY A 230 -7.16 -1.26 -15.79
N ALA A 231 -7.49 -1.41 -17.07
CA ALA A 231 -8.73 -0.88 -17.64
C ALA A 231 -9.98 -1.56 -17.05
N LEU A 232 -9.91 -2.87 -16.87
CA LEU A 232 -11.00 -3.67 -16.28
C LEU A 232 -11.36 -3.17 -14.87
N TYR A 233 -10.36 -2.97 -14.00
CA TYR A 233 -10.58 -2.49 -12.64
C TYR A 233 -11.09 -1.05 -12.60
N ARG A 234 -10.62 -0.17 -13.51
CA ARG A 234 -11.17 1.19 -13.65
C ARG A 234 -12.65 1.16 -14.04
N MET A 235 -13.01 0.30 -15.00
CA MET A 235 -14.41 0.11 -15.43
C MET A 235 -15.27 -0.40 -14.28
N MET A 236 -14.78 -1.40 -13.55
CA MET A 236 -15.46 -1.95 -12.37
C MET A 236 -15.71 -0.85 -11.32
N VAL A 237 -14.68 -0.09 -10.95
CA VAL A 237 -14.81 1.02 -9.99
C VAL A 237 -15.80 2.08 -10.48
N ALA A 238 -15.78 2.44 -11.78
CA ALA A 238 -16.74 3.38 -12.34
C ALA A 238 -18.18 2.87 -12.23
N LEU A 239 -18.40 1.58 -12.52
CA LEU A 239 -19.71 0.94 -12.44
C LEU A 239 -20.23 0.89 -10.99
N VAL A 240 -19.41 0.46 -10.03
CA VAL A 240 -19.81 0.37 -8.60
C VAL A 240 -20.22 1.73 -8.03
N ARG A 241 -19.69 2.82 -8.55
CA ARG A 241 -20.02 4.19 -8.07
C ARG A 241 -21.38 4.68 -8.48
N VAL A 242 -21.99 4.10 -9.51
CA VAL A 242 -23.30 4.51 -10.02
C VAL A 242 -24.41 3.51 -9.69
N LEU A 243 -24.05 2.28 -9.29
CA LEU A 243 -25.01 1.26 -8.91
C LEU A 243 -25.49 1.44 -7.45
N PRO A 244 -26.73 1.04 -7.14
CA PRO A 244 -27.21 1.00 -5.76
C PRO A 244 -26.32 0.11 -4.88
N GLY A 245 -25.84 0.64 -3.76
CA GLY A 245 -24.86 -0.05 -2.90
C GLY A 245 -25.33 -1.44 -2.43
N SER A 246 -26.63 -1.63 -2.18
CA SER A 246 -27.21 -2.93 -1.80
C SER A 246 -27.05 -3.99 -2.90
N TRP A 247 -27.13 -3.61 -4.17
CA TRP A 247 -26.94 -4.52 -5.30
C TRP A 247 -25.47 -4.92 -5.42
N VAL A 248 -24.57 -3.95 -5.29
CA VAL A 248 -23.13 -4.19 -5.33
C VAL A 248 -22.72 -5.16 -4.21
N THR A 249 -23.19 -4.92 -2.97
CA THR A 249 -22.89 -5.79 -1.82
C THR A 249 -23.41 -7.21 -2.02
N ARG A 250 -24.64 -7.36 -2.53
CA ARG A 250 -25.22 -8.70 -2.82
C ARG A 250 -24.44 -9.43 -3.92
N LEU A 251 -24.05 -8.72 -4.97
CA LEU A 251 -23.26 -9.30 -6.05
C LEU A 251 -21.87 -9.73 -5.57
N ALA A 252 -21.18 -8.86 -4.82
CA ALA A 252 -19.88 -9.17 -4.21
C ALA A 252 -20.00 -10.40 -3.29
N GLY A 253 -21.04 -10.49 -2.47
CA GLY A 253 -21.32 -11.64 -1.61
C GLY A 253 -21.55 -12.94 -2.39
N LYS A 254 -22.26 -12.89 -3.52
CA LYS A 254 -22.44 -14.07 -4.39
C LYS A 254 -21.13 -14.54 -5.04
N VAL A 255 -20.28 -13.61 -5.45
CA VAL A 255 -18.97 -13.94 -6.04
C VAL A 255 -18.05 -14.55 -4.99
N MET A 256 -17.99 -13.98 -3.79
CA MET A 256 -17.16 -14.51 -2.69
C MET A 256 -17.76 -15.77 -2.03
N GLY A 257 -19.09 -15.87 -1.93
CA GLY A 257 -19.79 -17.01 -1.31
C GLY A 257 -19.81 -18.30 -2.14
N ARG A 258 -19.41 -18.27 -3.41
CA ARG A 258 -19.23 -19.48 -4.24
C ARG A 258 -18.03 -20.35 -3.81
N HIS A 259 -17.26 -19.87 -2.86
CA HIS A 259 -16.03 -20.52 -2.38
C HIS A 259 -16.11 -20.98 -0.90
N HIS A 260 -17.32 -20.97 -0.33
CA HIS A 260 -17.60 -21.48 1.03
C HIS A 260 -18.43 -22.74 1.00
#